data_8816e1c52ac50c5b743790e22eb9df21
#
_entry.id   8816e1c52ac50c5b743790e22eb9df21
#
_cell.length_a   1.000
_cell.length_b   1.000
_cell.length_c   1.000
_cell.angle_alpha   90.00
_cell.angle_beta   90.00
_cell.angle_gamma   90.00
#
_symmetry.space_group_name_H-M   'P 1'
#
loop_
_entity.id
_entity.type
_entity.pdbx_description
1 polymer ?
#
loop_
_entity_poly.entity_id
_entity_poly.type
_entity_poly.pdbx_seq_one_letter_code
_entity_poly.pdbx_strand_id
1 'polypeptide(L)'
;MDYIKGFTYGWMARKGDFLKPEAKESLRLLQERTGTTHVIFALAALQDTPQSTSIDYTGQHIVDDEELIDMIHYARSLGFKTILKPTVNVKDGTWRAHINFFDLDVPCEPKWRDWFASYTEYQEHYAVIAQATGCEMYIAGCEMVQTERRADEWRQCLAKIREHYHGPVTYNTDKYQEGNVSWWDAVDVISSSGYYPLGDWDNQLDRIEKIIAPFNKPFFFAEAGCPSRTGSSQIPNDWNLEGDVNLKEQADFYMDMFDKTSRRQWVQGFGLWDWRHLLHEEADAVNNDDYSVYGKPAEKIIKEFYIK
;
A
#
# COMPACT_ATOMS: atom_id res chain seq x y z
N MET A 1 -1.73 -10.59 16.17
CA MET A 1 -1.64 -9.24 15.56
C MET A 1 -2.96 -8.53 15.83
N ASP A 2 -2.95 -7.24 16.18
CA ASP A 2 -4.18 -6.47 16.29
C ASP A 2 -4.79 -6.25 14.90
N TYR A 3 -6.11 -6.12 14.84
CA TYR A 3 -6.80 -5.85 13.57
C TYR A 3 -6.36 -4.48 13.01
N ILE A 4 -5.88 -4.45 11.77
CA ILE A 4 -5.39 -3.23 11.12
C ILE A 4 -6.59 -2.44 10.58
N LYS A 5 -6.92 -1.34 11.25
CA LYS A 5 -7.89 -0.33 10.80
C LYS A 5 -7.09 0.80 10.19
N GLY A 6 -6.63 0.62 8.95
CA GLY A 6 -5.59 1.43 8.33
C GLY A 6 -6.00 2.18 7.07
N PHE A 7 -5.24 3.23 6.78
CA PHE A 7 -5.24 3.95 5.50
C PHE A 7 -3.82 4.16 5.00
N THR A 8 -3.64 4.07 3.69
CA THR A 8 -2.45 4.54 3.00
C THR A 8 -2.45 6.06 2.96
N TYR A 9 -1.32 6.68 3.32
CA TYR A 9 -1.13 8.11 3.44
C TYR A 9 0.17 8.54 2.76
N GLY A 10 0.14 9.67 2.07
CA GLY A 10 1.34 10.31 1.52
C GLY A 10 1.83 9.74 0.18
N TRP A 11 1.08 8.87 -0.47
CA TRP A 11 1.43 8.25 -1.75
C TRP A 11 1.93 9.24 -2.82
N MET A 12 1.30 10.41 -2.93
CA MET A 12 1.65 11.46 -3.90
C MET A 12 2.48 12.59 -3.28
N ALA A 13 2.89 12.45 -2.02
CA ALA A 13 3.64 13.50 -1.34
C ALA A 13 5.04 13.66 -1.94
N ARG A 14 5.43 14.91 -2.13
CA ARG A 14 6.72 15.34 -2.65
C ARG A 14 7.48 16.09 -1.56
N LYS A 15 8.76 16.34 -1.81
CA LYS A 15 9.58 17.13 -0.90
C LYS A 15 8.91 18.46 -0.53
N GLY A 16 8.81 18.73 0.76
CA GLY A 16 8.14 19.90 1.34
C GLY A 16 6.65 19.72 1.64
N ASP A 17 6.00 18.66 1.16
CA ASP A 17 4.56 18.47 1.38
C ASP A 17 4.23 18.15 2.83
N PHE A 18 5.04 17.36 3.51
CA PHE A 18 4.81 17.03 4.91
C PHE A 18 5.15 18.16 5.88
N LEU A 19 5.85 19.21 5.41
CA LEU A 19 6.08 20.44 6.17
C LEU A 19 4.85 21.35 6.22
N LYS A 20 3.88 21.14 5.34
CA LYS A 20 2.66 21.94 5.28
C LYS A 20 1.76 21.63 6.48
N PRO A 21 1.22 22.67 7.17
CA PRO A 21 0.27 22.46 8.27
C PRO A 21 -0.94 21.60 7.88
N GLU A 22 -1.40 21.73 6.63
CA GLU A 22 -2.53 20.99 6.06
C GLU A 22 -2.29 19.47 6.07
N ALA A 23 -1.04 19.02 5.90
CA ALA A 23 -0.72 17.60 5.96
C ALA A 23 -0.90 17.04 7.39
N LYS A 24 -0.48 17.76 8.41
CA LYS A 24 -0.72 17.39 9.82
C LYS A 24 -2.20 17.42 10.17
N GLU A 25 -2.93 18.42 9.69
CA GLU A 25 -4.38 18.49 9.90
C GLU A 25 -5.12 17.35 9.20
N SER A 26 -4.69 16.97 8.00
CA SER A 26 -5.23 15.81 7.29
C SER A 26 -5.10 14.50 8.11
N LEU A 27 -3.95 14.27 8.77
CA LEU A 27 -3.79 13.12 9.66
C LEU A 27 -4.74 13.18 10.88
N ARG A 28 -4.92 14.34 11.46
CA ARG A 28 -5.85 14.52 12.57
C ARG A 28 -7.29 14.20 12.16
N LEU A 29 -7.70 14.71 10.99
CA LEU A 29 -9.01 14.44 10.40
C LEU A 29 -9.20 12.97 10.06
N LEU A 30 -8.17 12.27 9.58
CA LEU A 30 -8.23 10.84 9.29
C LEU A 30 -8.74 10.05 10.50
N GLN A 31 -8.16 10.28 11.68
CA GLN A 31 -8.55 9.58 12.90
C GLN A 31 -9.98 9.93 13.32
N GLU A 32 -10.27 11.24 13.34
CA GLU A 32 -11.55 11.76 13.79
C GLU A 32 -12.72 11.30 12.88
N ARG A 33 -12.50 11.34 11.57
CA ARG A 33 -13.54 11.09 10.57
C ARG A 33 -13.79 9.61 10.32
N THR A 34 -12.77 8.76 10.43
CA THR A 34 -12.86 7.35 10.03
C THR A 34 -12.68 6.34 11.17
N GLY A 35 -12.15 6.75 12.31
CA GLY A 35 -11.79 5.83 13.39
C GLY A 35 -10.55 4.98 13.09
N THR A 36 -9.74 5.40 12.11
CA THR A 36 -8.47 4.77 11.74
C THR A 36 -7.50 4.71 12.92
N THR A 37 -6.83 3.58 13.07
CA THR A 37 -5.82 3.35 14.12
C THR A 37 -4.42 3.11 13.56
N HIS A 38 -4.29 2.83 12.27
CA HIS A 38 -3.02 2.56 11.61
C HIS A 38 -2.84 3.47 10.40
N VAL A 39 -1.67 4.08 10.25
CA VAL A 39 -1.30 4.86 9.06
C VAL A 39 -0.19 4.14 8.32
N ILE A 40 -0.41 3.88 7.04
CA ILE A 40 0.59 3.30 6.15
C ILE A 40 1.21 4.45 5.36
N PHE A 41 2.42 4.85 5.74
CA PHE A 41 3.19 5.82 4.98
C PHE A 41 3.74 5.17 3.71
N ALA A 42 3.13 5.48 2.57
CA ALA A 42 3.57 4.99 1.28
C ALA A 42 4.45 6.05 0.59
N LEU A 43 5.63 5.64 0.18
CA LEU A 43 6.60 6.48 -0.51
C LEU A 43 6.91 5.88 -1.88
N ALA A 44 7.09 6.72 -2.89
CA ALA A 44 7.38 6.25 -4.24
C ALA A 44 8.74 6.78 -4.74
N ALA A 45 9.77 5.94 -4.64
CA ALA A 45 11.00 6.14 -5.40
C ALA A 45 10.74 5.98 -6.91
N LEU A 46 11.62 6.46 -7.73
CA LEU A 46 11.49 6.40 -9.18
C LEU A 46 12.66 5.67 -9.84
N GLN A 47 12.35 4.85 -10.84
CA GLN A 47 13.29 4.39 -11.86
C GLN A 47 12.86 4.88 -13.24
N ASP A 48 13.80 5.04 -14.17
CA ASP A 48 13.50 5.71 -15.45
C ASP A 48 12.57 4.88 -16.35
N THR A 49 12.86 3.59 -16.50
CA THR A 49 12.09 2.62 -17.31
C THR A 49 11.94 1.31 -16.54
N PRO A 50 11.07 0.38 -16.94
CA PRO A 50 10.96 -0.94 -16.31
C PRO A 50 12.27 -1.75 -16.32
N GLN A 51 13.20 -1.42 -17.21
CA GLN A 51 14.50 -2.08 -17.34
C GLN A 51 15.65 -1.28 -16.68
N SER A 52 15.37 -0.14 -16.06
CA SER A 52 16.39 0.61 -15.31
C SER A 52 16.76 -0.11 -14.02
N THR A 53 18.04 -0.15 -13.69
CA THR A 53 18.54 -0.79 -12.46
C THR A 53 18.88 0.22 -11.35
N SER A 54 18.75 1.52 -11.62
CA SER A 54 18.95 2.58 -10.64
C SER A 54 17.62 3.09 -10.11
N ILE A 55 17.51 3.20 -8.79
CA ILE A 55 16.33 3.70 -8.10
C ILE A 55 16.69 5.03 -7.43
N ASP A 56 15.98 6.09 -7.82
CA ASP A 56 16.11 7.42 -7.26
C ASP A 56 15.09 7.63 -6.13
N TYR A 57 15.56 7.74 -4.90
CA TYR A 57 14.76 8.01 -3.71
C TYR A 57 15.18 9.27 -2.95
N THR A 58 15.91 10.16 -3.61
CA THR A 58 16.46 11.40 -3.00
C THR A 58 16.03 12.69 -3.68
N GLY A 59 15.24 12.60 -4.75
CA GLY A 59 14.82 13.74 -5.59
C GLY A 59 13.64 14.53 -5.03
N GLN A 60 13.20 15.52 -5.79
CA GLN A 60 12.05 16.38 -5.43
C GLN A 60 10.69 15.65 -5.50
N HIS A 61 10.65 14.46 -6.06
CA HIS A 61 9.45 13.66 -6.28
C HIS A 61 9.03 12.84 -5.06
N ILE A 62 9.84 12.82 -4.00
CA ILE A 62 9.60 12.07 -2.77
C ILE A 62 9.90 12.99 -1.57
N VAL A 63 9.21 12.79 -0.46
CA VAL A 63 9.51 13.48 0.80
C VAL A 63 10.89 13.10 1.30
N ASP A 64 11.61 14.02 1.94
CA ASP A 64 12.91 13.67 2.52
C ASP A 64 12.77 12.98 3.90
N ASP A 65 13.89 12.45 4.38
CA ASP A 65 13.93 11.66 5.60
C ASP A 65 13.45 12.44 6.83
N GLU A 66 13.83 13.72 6.95
CA GLU A 66 13.47 14.56 8.09
C GLU A 66 11.97 14.82 8.12
N GLU A 67 11.37 15.11 6.96
CA GLU A 67 9.93 15.30 6.81
C GLU A 67 9.16 14.03 7.16
N LEU A 68 9.64 12.88 6.68
CA LEU A 68 9.03 11.58 6.94
C LEU A 68 9.08 11.23 8.43
N ILE A 69 10.26 11.37 9.04
CA ILE A 69 10.50 11.08 10.46
C ILE A 69 9.59 11.98 11.34
N ASP A 70 9.52 13.29 11.05
CA ASP A 70 8.66 14.22 11.77
C ASP A 70 7.17 13.84 11.63
N MET A 71 6.74 13.47 10.42
CA MET A 71 5.35 13.06 10.19
C MET A 71 4.98 11.74 10.85
N ILE A 72 5.89 10.75 10.87
CA ILE A 72 5.71 9.50 11.62
C ILE A 72 5.58 9.79 13.12
N HIS A 73 6.46 10.61 13.68
CA HIS A 73 6.37 11.00 15.10
C HIS A 73 5.09 11.75 15.41
N TYR A 74 4.66 12.64 14.52
CA TYR A 74 3.38 13.34 14.68
C TYR A 74 2.20 12.36 14.66
N ALA A 75 2.14 11.43 13.71
CA ALA A 75 1.10 10.40 13.69
C ALA A 75 1.07 9.58 14.99
N ARG A 76 2.24 9.16 15.48
CA ARG A 76 2.35 8.44 16.75
C ARG A 76 1.90 9.28 17.95
N SER A 77 2.15 10.59 17.95
CA SER A 77 1.68 11.50 19.00
C SER A 77 0.15 11.62 19.04
N LEU A 78 -0.52 11.40 17.91
CA LEU A 78 -1.98 11.29 17.81
C LEU A 78 -2.52 9.91 18.25
N GLY A 79 -1.64 8.95 18.55
CA GLY A 79 -2.00 7.59 18.95
C GLY A 79 -2.09 6.59 17.80
N PHE A 80 -1.71 6.95 16.58
CA PHE A 80 -1.63 5.99 15.48
C PHE A 80 -0.50 4.99 15.68
N LYS A 81 -0.74 3.77 15.28
CA LYS A 81 0.30 2.80 14.90
C LYS A 81 0.73 3.10 13.45
N THR A 82 2.03 3.05 13.20
CA THR A 82 2.58 3.45 11.92
C THR A 82 3.19 2.27 11.18
N ILE A 83 2.98 2.20 9.89
CA ILE A 83 3.52 1.19 8.98
C ILE A 83 4.26 1.94 7.87
N LEU A 84 5.47 1.50 7.52
CA LEU A 84 6.23 2.12 6.45
C LEU A 84 6.21 1.23 5.21
N LYS A 85 5.88 1.82 4.05
CA LYS A 85 5.71 1.13 2.77
C LYS A 85 6.47 1.84 1.66
N PRO A 86 7.80 1.67 1.57
CA PRO A 86 8.56 2.20 0.44
C PRO A 86 8.28 1.39 -0.82
N THR A 87 7.92 2.06 -1.90
CA THR A 87 7.59 1.47 -3.20
C THR A 87 8.41 2.11 -4.32
N VAL A 88 8.39 1.52 -5.50
CA VAL A 88 9.03 2.05 -6.71
C VAL A 88 7.98 2.30 -7.79
N ASN A 89 8.07 3.44 -8.46
CA ASN A 89 7.33 3.73 -9.68
C ASN A 89 8.27 3.92 -10.86
N VAL A 90 7.74 3.84 -12.06
CA VAL A 90 8.48 4.08 -13.29
C VAL A 90 8.12 5.45 -13.86
N LYS A 91 9.12 6.27 -14.20
CA LYS A 91 8.93 7.66 -14.65
C LYS A 91 8.12 7.79 -15.94
N ASP A 92 8.19 6.78 -16.81
CA ASP A 92 7.45 6.76 -18.07
C ASP A 92 5.96 6.44 -17.91
N GLY A 93 5.50 6.19 -16.68
CA GLY A 93 4.11 5.84 -16.35
C GLY A 93 3.80 4.36 -16.47
N THR A 94 4.75 3.53 -16.87
CA THR A 94 4.58 2.07 -16.87
C THR A 94 4.35 1.56 -15.44
N TRP A 95 3.35 0.73 -15.26
CA TRP A 95 3.06 0.16 -13.95
C TRP A 95 4.25 -0.72 -13.46
N ARG A 96 4.66 -0.55 -12.21
CA ARG A 96 5.79 -1.28 -11.59
C ARG A 96 5.72 -2.81 -11.70
N ALA A 97 4.52 -3.36 -11.92
CA ALA A 97 4.35 -4.78 -12.19
C ALA A 97 5.12 -5.29 -13.42
N HIS A 98 5.48 -4.39 -14.34
CA HIS A 98 6.24 -4.69 -15.55
C HIS A 98 7.77 -4.57 -15.39
N ILE A 99 8.29 -4.26 -14.19
CA ILE A 99 9.73 -4.29 -13.91
C ILE A 99 10.23 -5.71 -14.14
N ASN A 100 11.08 -5.90 -15.16
CA ASN A 100 11.46 -7.22 -15.61
C ASN A 100 12.80 -7.20 -16.37
N PHE A 101 13.57 -8.27 -16.23
CA PHE A 101 14.85 -8.49 -16.91
C PHE A 101 14.90 -9.94 -17.43
N PHE A 102 15.90 -10.27 -18.25
CA PHE A 102 16.12 -11.64 -18.68
C PHE A 102 16.45 -12.55 -17.50
N ASP A 103 15.92 -13.75 -17.48
CA ASP A 103 16.18 -14.71 -16.40
C ASP A 103 17.63 -15.25 -16.43
N LEU A 104 18.23 -15.29 -17.62
CA LEU A 104 19.65 -15.57 -17.80
C LEU A 104 20.38 -14.28 -18.19
N ASP A 105 21.57 -14.07 -17.64
CA ASP A 105 22.40 -12.90 -17.96
C ASP A 105 22.70 -12.83 -19.45
N VAL A 106 22.31 -11.73 -20.08
CA VAL A 106 22.64 -11.40 -21.45
C VAL A 106 23.71 -10.32 -21.45
N PRO A 107 24.80 -10.45 -22.24
CA PRO A 107 25.81 -9.40 -22.36
C PRO A 107 25.22 -8.05 -22.78
N CYS A 108 25.68 -6.97 -22.15
CA CYS A 108 25.22 -5.59 -22.39
C CYS A 108 23.76 -5.28 -22.02
N GLU A 109 23.01 -6.23 -21.46
CA GLU A 109 21.65 -6.00 -21.00
C GLU A 109 21.62 -5.79 -19.48
N PRO A 110 20.64 -5.01 -18.93
CA PRO A 110 20.40 -4.87 -17.51
C PRO A 110 20.11 -6.22 -16.86
N LYS A 111 20.44 -6.38 -15.57
CA LYS A 111 20.35 -7.66 -14.89
C LYS A 111 19.56 -7.58 -13.59
N TRP A 112 18.91 -8.67 -13.23
CA TRP A 112 18.22 -8.83 -11.93
C TRP A 112 19.11 -8.48 -10.75
N ARG A 113 20.36 -8.96 -10.72
CA ARG A 113 21.27 -8.70 -9.59
C ARG A 113 21.55 -7.21 -9.40
N ASP A 114 21.67 -6.44 -10.51
CA ASP A 114 21.97 -5.01 -10.44
C ASP A 114 20.74 -4.23 -9.94
N TRP A 115 19.55 -4.63 -10.40
CA TRP A 115 18.30 -4.07 -9.89
C TRP A 115 18.08 -4.39 -8.41
N PHE A 116 18.20 -5.68 -8.01
CA PHE A 116 18.01 -6.06 -6.61
C PHE A 116 19.07 -5.45 -5.69
N ALA A 117 20.31 -5.17 -6.16
CA ALA A 117 21.29 -4.45 -5.39
C ALA A 117 20.80 -3.03 -5.06
N SER A 118 20.35 -2.28 -6.07
CA SER A 118 19.79 -0.92 -5.89
C SER A 118 18.50 -0.94 -5.08
N TYR A 119 17.62 -1.90 -5.33
CA TYR A 119 16.37 -2.05 -4.59
C TYR A 119 16.61 -2.39 -3.11
N THR A 120 17.56 -3.26 -2.82
CA THR A 120 17.91 -3.64 -1.45
C THR A 120 18.51 -2.45 -0.70
N GLU A 121 19.41 -1.67 -1.31
CA GLU A 121 19.96 -0.45 -0.72
C GLU A 121 18.82 0.54 -0.34
N TYR A 122 17.89 0.76 -1.26
CA TYR A 122 16.70 1.57 -1.02
C TYR A 122 15.86 1.05 0.16
N GLN A 123 15.63 -0.26 0.23
CA GLN A 123 14.87 -0.87 1.31
C GLN A 123 15.61 -0.82 2.66
N GLU A 124 16.92 -1.04 2.69
CA GLU A 124 17.74 -0.92 3.90
C GLU A 124 17.68 0.50 4.48
N HIS A 125 17.77 1.53 3.62
CA HIS A 125 17.64 2.92 4.02
C HIS A 125 16.34 3.18 4.80
N TYR A 126 15.20 2.77 4.26
CA TYR A 126 13.90 2.97 4.94
C TYR A 126 13.66 2.00 6.10
N ALA A 127 14.29 0.84 6.11
CA ALA A 127 14.26 -0.06 7.27
C ALA A 127 14.93 0.56 8.51
N VAL A 128 16.02 1.31 8.32
CA VAL A 128 16.66 2.09 9.39
C VAL A 128 15.70 3.16 9.94
N ILE A 129 15.01 3.89 9.07
CA ILE A 129 14.02 4.91 9.47
C ILE A 129 12.84 4.25 10.22
N ALA A 130 12.31 3.14 9.71
CA ALA A 130 11.22 2.40 10.36
C ALA A 130 11.59 1.95 11.77
N GLN A 131 12.82 1.44 11.96
CA GLN A 131 13.33 1.04 13.27
C GLN A 131 13.49 2.24 14.20
N ALA A 132 14.12 3.31 13.72
CA ALA A 132 14.40 4.51 14.50
C ALA A 132 13.11 5.23 14.96
N THR A 133 12.07 5.23 14.13
CA THR A 133 10.78 5.86 14.41
C THR A 133 9.79 4.94 15.13
N GLY A 134 10.12 3.65 15.28
CA GLY A 134 9.28 2.66 15.96
C GLY A 134 8.03 2.28 15.16
N CYS A 135 8.12 2.16 13.84
CA CYS A 135 7.02 1.62 13.04
C CYS A 135 6.67 0.20 13.49
N GLU A 136 5.39 -0.12 13.56
CA GLU A 136 4.90 -1.43 14.00
C GLU A 136 5.01 -2.51 12.92
N MET A 137 5.14 -2.13 11.65
CA MET A 137 5.31 -3.06 10.52
C MET A 137 6.05 -2.37 9.37
N TYR A 138 6.72 -3.18 8.56
CA TYR A 138 7.39 -2.76 7.33
C TYR A 138 6.85 -3.55 6.14
N ILE A 139 6.45 -2.85 5.07
CA ILE A 139 5.99 -3.46 3.81
C ILE A 139 7.11 -3.31 2.78
N ALA A 140 7.79 -4.40 2.47
CA ALA A 140 9.02 -4.42 1.66
C ALA A 140 8.81 -4.26 0.15
N GLY A 141 7.68 -3.73 -0.28
CA GLY A 141 7.35 -3.50 -1.68
C GLY A 141 5.87 -3.70 -1.99
N CYS A 142 5.47 -3.28 -3.18
CA CYS A 142 4.08 -3.26 -3.60
C CYS A 142 3.96 -3.61 -5.08
N GLU A 143 3.18 -4.68 -5.38
CA GLU A 143 2.71 -5.02 -6.73
C GLU A 143 3.80 -5.12 -7.82
N MET A 144 4.99 -5.58 -7.46
CA MET A 144 6.08 -5.76 -8.43
C MET A 144 6.03 -7.17 -9.05
N VAL A 145 4.93 -7.48 -9.70
CA VAL A 145 4.49 -8.82 -10.12
C VAL A 145 5.58 -9.64 -10.82
N GLN A 146 6.29 -9.05 -11.79
CA GLN A 146 7.32 -9.79 -12.52
C GLN A 146 8.55 -10.10 -11.67
N THR A 147 8.81 -9.35 -10.61
CA THR A 147 9.92 -9.62 -9.70
C THR A 147 9.63 -10.77 -8.74
N GLU A 148 8.36 -11.09 -8.49
CA GLU A 148 7.92 -12.05 -7.47
C GLU A 148 8.45 -13.48 -7.72
N ARG A 149 8.72 -13.84 -8.98
CA ARG A 149 9.33 -15.13 -9.33
C ARG A 149 10.79 -15.25 -8.90
N ARG A 150 11.43 -14.15 -8.52
CA ARG A 150 12.83 -14.09 -8.10
C ARG A 150 12.95 -14.35 -6.59
N ALA A 151 12.55 -15.56 -6.18
CA ALA A 151 12.42 -15.92 -4.76
C ALA A 151 13.72 -15.79 -3.97
N ASP A 152 14.87 -16.15 -4.56
CA ASP A 152 16.16 -16.10 -3.87
C ASP A 152 16.60 -14.69 -3.62
N GLU A 153 16.43 -13.79 -4.60
CA GLU A 153 16.76 -12.38 -4.47
C GLU A 153 15.81 -11.66 -3.49
N TRP A 154 14.52 -12.00 -3.49
CA TRP A 154 13.59 -11.49 -2.48
C TRP A 154 13.96 -11.93 -1.07
N ARG A 155 14.34 -13.20 -0.86
CA ARG A 155 14.80 -13.70 0.44
C ARG A 155 16.06 -12.96 0.92
N GLN A 156 17.00 -12.66 0.01
CA GLN A 156 18.19 -11.89 0.33
C GLN A 156 17.84 -10.44 0.71
N CYS A 157 16.96 -9.79 -0.05
CA CYS A 157 16.48 -8.45 0.26
C CYS A 157 15.78 -8.40 1.63
N LEU A 158 14.88 -9.34 1.91
CA LEU A 158 14.20 -9.45 3.22
C LEU A 158 15.19 -9.70 4.37
N ALA A 159 16.24 -10.52 4.15
CA ALA A 159 17.28 -10.73 5.14
C ALA A 159 18.04 -9.43 5.45
N LYS A 160 18.32 -8.62 4.43
CA LYS A 160 18.96 -7.31 4.57
C LYS A 160 18.09 -6.31 5.33
N ILE A 161 16.81 -6.24 5.02
CA ILE A 161 15.85 -5.42 5.79
C ILE A 161 15.90 -5.80 7.27
N ARG A 162 15.96 -7.09 7.60
CA ARG A 162 15.98 -7.60 8.98
C ARG A 162 17.30 -7.33 9.73
N GLU A 163 18.38 -6.98 9.04
CA GLU A 163 19.60 -6.48 9.69
C GLU A 163 19.34 -5.13 10.38
N HIS A 164 18.36 -4.36 9.89
CA HIS A 164 18.07 -2.99 10.35
C HIS A 164 16.72 -2.85 11.05
N TYR A 165 15.71 -3.62 10.66
CA TYR A 165 14.35 -3.55 11.21
C TYR A 165 13.96 -4.88 11.88
N HIS A 166 13.53 -4.81 13.15
CA HIS A 166 13.28 -5.99 13.99
C HIS A 166 11.78 -6.25 14.24
N GLY A 167 10.89 -5.44 13.71
CA GLY A 167 9.45 -5.65 13.72
C GLY A 167 8.97 -6.58 12.60
N PRO A 168 7.66 -6.82 12.52
CA PRO A 168 7.06 -7.62 11.46
C PRO A 168 7.30 -7.03 10.06
N VAL A 169 7.69 -7.91 9.12
CA VAL A 169 7.90 -7.56 7.71
C VAL A 169 6.89 -8.30 6.84
N THR A 170 6.33 -7.62 5.86
CA THR A 170 5.46 -8.18 4.83
C THR A 170 5.83 -7.66 3.44
N TYR A 171 5.18 -8.18 2.41
CA TYR A 171 5.21 -7.72 1.02
C TYR A 171 3.76 -7.62 0.51
N ASN A 172 3.42 -6.55 -0.19
CA ASN A 172 2.11 -6.37 -0.78
C ASN A 172 2.09 -6.87 -2.24
N THR A 173 1.62 -8.08 -2.47
CA THR A 173 1.38 -8.55 -3.84
C THR A 173 0.14 -7.92 -4.45
N ASP A 174 0.04 -7.90 -5.77
CA ASP A 174 -1.19 -7.47 -6.44
C ASP A 174 -2.32 -8.51 -6.27
N LYS A 175 -3.57 -8.04 -6.43
CA LYS A 175 -4.74 -8.95 -6.48
C LYS A 175 -4.53 -10.07 -7.51
N TYR A 176 -5.05 -11.24 -7.22
CA TYR A 176 -4.91 -12.45 -8.02
C TYR A 176 -3.49 -13.06 -8.10
N GLN A 177 -2.47 -12.40 -7.53
CA GLN A 177 -1.07 -12.83 -7.62
C GLN A 177 -0.59 -13.58 -6.36
N GLU A 178 -1.41 -13.73 -5.33
CA GLU A 178 -1.02 -14.31 -4.05
C GLU A 178 -0.41 -15.71 -4.18
N GLY A 179 -0.84 -16.50 -5.18
CA GLY A 179 -0.30 -17.83 -5.49
C GLY A 179 1.04 -17.82 -6.23
N ASN A 180 1.48 -16.68 -6.76
CA ASN A 180 2.73 -16.57 -7.50
C ASN A 180 3.93 -16.29 -6.57
N VAL A 181 3.68 -15.80 -5.37
CA VAL A 181 4.72 -15.55 -4.35
C VAL A 181 5.04 -16.85 -3.63
N SER A 182 6.10 -17.52 -4.04
CA SER A 182 6.54 -18.80 -3.47
C SER A 182 7.32 -18.66 -2.15
N TRP A 183 7.60 -17.46 -1.70
CA TRP A 183 8.43 -17.12 -0.54
C TRP A 183 7.65 -16.46 0.62
N TRP A 184 6.35 -16.73 0.74
CA TRP A 184 5.55 -16.28 1.89
C TRP A 184 6.08 -16.77 3.25
N ASP A 185 6.85 -17.86 3.27
CA ASP A 185 7.53 -18.31 4.48
C ASP A 185 8.60 -17.33 5.00
N ALA A 186 9.15 -16.47 4.13
CA ALA A 186 10.20 -15.50 4.48
C ALA A 186 9.66 -14.19 5.12
N VAL A 187 8.37 -13.91 5.05
CA VAL A 187 7.71 -12.77 5.70
C VAL A 187 7.01 -13.18 7.00
N ASP A 188 6.63 -12.21 7.84
CA ASP A 188 5.90 -12.48 9.09
C ASP A 188 4.39 -12.43 8.91
N VAL A 189 3.94 -11.60 7.99
CA VAL A 189 2.53 -11.36 7.64
C VAL A 189 2.39 -11.49 6.13
N ILE A 190 1.32 -12.09 5.64
CA ILE A 190 1.00 -12.11 4.21
C ILE A 190 0.11 -10.91 3.90
N SER A 191 0.36 -10.20 2.81
CA SER A 191 -0.52 -9.12 2.40
C SER A 191 -0.70 -9.02 0.88
N SER A 192 -1.86 -8.53 0.48
CA SER A 192 -2.27 -8.41 -0.93
C SER A 192 -3.08 -7.14 -1.13
N SER A 193 -3.25 -6.73 -2.39
CA SER A 193 -4.20 -5.70 -2.79
C SER A 193 -5.60 -6.27 -2.94
N GLY A 194 -6.61 -5.58 -2.39
CA GLY A 194 -8.00 -5.99 -2.37
C GLY A 194 -8.90 -5.16 -3.31
N TYR A 195 -8.59 -5.12 -4.59
CA TYR A 195 -9.38 -4.43 -5.60
C TYR A 195 -10.27 -5.42 -6.38
N TYR A 196 -11.09 -6.18 -5.65
CA TYR A 196 -11.99 -7.16 -6.27
C TYR A 196 -13.33 -6.55 -6.64
N PRO A 197 -13.95 -7.01 -7.74
CA PRO A 197 -15.28 -6.53 -8.14
C PRO A 197 -16.32 -6.67 -7.05
N LEU A 198 -17.22 -5.71 -6.97
CA LEU A 198 -18.41 -5.79 -6.12
C LEU A 198 -19.19 -7.08 -6.43
N GLY A 199 -19.48 -7.87 -5.40
CA GLY A 199 -20.15 -9.16 -5.50
C GLY A 199 -19.22 -10.36 -5.74
N ASP A 200 -17.91 -10.16 -6.00
CA ASP A 200 -16.95 -11.27 -6.18
C ASP A 200 -16.07 -11.53 -4.94
N TRP A 201 -16.20 -10.76 -3.88
CA TRP A 201 -15.38 -10.87 -2.69
C TRP A 201 -15.37 -12.26 -2.06
N ASP A 202 -16.53 -12.94 -1.94
CA ASP A 202 -16.57 -14.28 -1.36
C ASP A 202 -15.74 -15.29 -2.16
N ASN A 203 -15.80 -15.26 -3.50
CA ASN A 203 -15.01 -16.14 -4.35
C ASN A 203 -13.50 -15.90 -4.18
N GLN A 204 -13.11 -14.63 -4.09
CA GLN A 204 -11.70 -14.27 -3.94
C GLN A 204 -11.18 -14.60 -2.54
N LEU A 205 -11.96 -14.38 -1.50
CA LEU A 205 -11.61 -14.78 -0.14
C LEU A 205 -11.42 -16.29 -0.03
N ASP A 206 -12.32 -17.10 -0.63
CA ASP A 206 -12.18 -18.58 -0.67
C ASP A 206 -10.93 -19.02 -1.43
N ARG A 207 -10.54 -18.30 -2.49
CA ARG A 207 -9.32 -18.56 -3.25
C ARG A 207 -8.08 -18.22 -2.42
N ILE A 208 -8.03 -17.03 -1.82
CA ILE A 208 -6.90 -16.56 -1.02
C ILE A 208 -6.68 -17.49 0.18
N GLU A 209 -7.74 -17.84 0.91
CA GLU A 209 -7.65 -18.70 2.07
C GLU A 209 -6.93 -20.03 1.76
N LYS A 210 -7.25 -20.65 0.62
CA LYS A 210 -6.59 -21.89 0.16
C LYS A 210 -5.10 -21.69 -0.11
N ILE A 211 -4.72 -20.51 -0.62
CA ILE A 211 -3.32 -20.20 -0.93
C ILE A 211 -2.51 -19.95 0.33
N ILE A 212 -3.06 -19.19 1.29
CA ILE A 212 -2.31 -18.74 2.48
C ILE A 212 -2.34 -19.75 3.62
N ALA A 213 -3.34 -20.61 3.70
CA ALA A 213 -3.52 -21.59 4.78
C ALA A 213 -2.26 -22.42 5.08
N PRO A 214 -1.49 -22.92 4.08
CA PRO A 214 -0.27 -23.70 4.34
C PRO A 214 0.81 -22.95 5.12
N PHE A 215 0.82 -21.62 5.05
CA PHE A 215 1.84 -20.79 5.70
C PHE A 215 1.53 -20.50 7.18
N ASN A 216 0.28 -20.63 7.60
CA ASN A 216 -0.16 -20.37 8.99
C ASN A 216 0.31 -18.98 9.50
N LYS A 217 0.15 -17.93 8.68
CA LYS A 217 0.54 -16.56 8.99
C LYS A 217 -0.68 -15.63 8.98
N PRO A 218 -0.65 -14.53 9.75
CA PRO A 218 -1.67 -13.49 9.63
C PRO A 218 -1.74 -12.94 8.20
N PHE A 219 -2.93 -12.49 7.80
CA PHE A 219 -3.16 -11.87 6.50
C PHE A 219 -3.93 -10.56 6.65
N PHE A 220 -3.58 -9.54 5.86
CA PHE A 220 -4.39 -8.33 5.71
C PHE A 220 -4.32 -7.79 4.27
N PHE A 221 -5.30 -6.99 3.89
CA PHE A 221 -5.25 -6.27 2.62
C PHE A 221 -4.47 -4.96 2.83
N ALA A 222 -3.24 -4.90 2.30
CA ALA A 222 -2.37 -3.72 2.43
C ALA A 222 -2.79 -2.56 1.52
N GLU A 223 -3.65 -2.85 0.55
CA GLU A 223 -4.43 -1.89 -0.22
C GLU A 223 -5.84 -2.43 -0.46
N ALA A 224 -6.85 -1.57 -0.41
CA ALA A 224 -8.20 -1.85 -0.89
C ALA A 224 -8.95 -0.53 -1.06
N GLY A 225 -9.71 -0.40 -2.13
CA GLY A 225 -10.45 0.83 -2.39
C GLY A 225 -11.19 0.79 -3.72
N CYS A 226 -11.97 1.83 -3.97
CA CYS A 226 -12.75 1.99 -5.18
C CYS A 226 -12.90 3.49 -5.47
N PRO A 227 -12.66 3.97 -6.70
CA PRO A 227 -12.99 5.33 -7.08
C PRO A 227 -14.50 5.57 -7.04
N SER A 228 -14.90 6.82 -6.87
CA SER A 228 -16.32 7.21 -6.87
C SER A 228 -16.82 7.54 -8.29
N ARG A 229 -16.62 6.61 -9.23
CA ARG A 229 -17.05 6.71 -10.64
C ARG A 229 -18.02 5.59 -10.98
N THR A 230 -18.93 5.87 -11.88
CA THR A 230 -19.83 4.84 -12.44
C THR A 230 -19.01 3.75 -13.14
N GLY A 231 -19.24 2.48 -12.76
CA GLY A 231 -18.52 1.32 -13.26
C GLY A 231 -17.28 0.93 -12.45
N SER A 232 -16.78 1.80 -11.57
CA SER A 232 -15.57 1.54 -10.78
C SER A 232 -15.68 0.32 -9.87
N SER A 233 -16.86 0.01 -9.36
CA SER A 233 -17.04 -1.15 -8.48
C SER A 233 -16.79 -2.49 -9.17
N GLN A 234 -16.78 -2.53 -10.51
CA GLN A 234 -16.49 -3.75 -11.29
C GLN A 234 -15.01 -3.87 -11.67
N ILE A 235 -14.27 -2.76 -11.69
CA ILE A 235 -12.83 -2.69 -11.98
C ILE A 235 -12.14 -1.70 -11.01
N PRO A 236 -12.17 -1.97 -9.69
CA PRO A 236 -11.82 -0.97 -8.67
C PRO A 236 -10.37 -0.48 -8.73
N ASN A 237 -9.50 -1.19 -9.43
CA ASN A 237 -8.09 -0.82 -9.63
C ASN A 237 -7.84 0.03 -10.89
N ASP A 238 -8.85 0.32 -11.70
CA ASP A 238 -8.65 1.10 -12.92
C ASP A 238 -8.68 2.61 -12.64
N TRP A 239 -7.50 3.20 -12.63
CA TRP A 239 -7.30 4.64 -12.46
C TRP A 239 -7.79 5.47 -13.64
N ASN A 240 -7.86 4.85 -14.82
CA ASN A 240 -8.14 5.52 -16.09
C ASN A 240 -9.60 5.35 -16.52
N LEU A 241 -10.41 4.62 -15.76
CA LEU A 241 -11.81 4.46 -16.07
C LEU A 241 -12.48 5.84 -16.15
N GLU A 242 -13.06 6.15 -17.29
CA GLU A 242 -13.89 7.34 -17.45
C GLU A 242 -15.33 7.03 -17.02
N GLY A 243 -15.96 7.94 -16.30
CA GLY A 243 -17.32 7.79 -15.81
C GLY A 243 -17.77 8.99 -15.00
N ASP A 244 -19.08 9.19 -14.92
CA ASP A 244 -19.67 10.22 -14.05
C ASP A 244 -19.40 9.91 -12.57
N VAL A 245 -19.33 10.95 -11.75
CA VAL A 245 -19.20 10.80 -10.28
C VAL A 245 -20.34 9.95 -9.74
N ASN A 246 -20.00 8.92 -8.98
CA ASN A 246 -20.95 7.99 -8.38
C ASN A 246 -20.55 7.62 -6.94
N LEU A 247 -20.83 8.52 -6.02
CA LEU A 247 -20.50 8.34 -4.60
C LEU A 247 -21.19 7.11 -3.98
N LYS A 248 -22.37 6.75 -4.50
CA LYS A 248 -23.12 5.58 -4.02
C LYS A 248 -22.40 4.29 -4.39
N GLU A 249 -21.86 4.19 -5.59
CA GLU A 249 -21.16 2.99 -6.04
C GLU A 249 -19.88 2.74 -5.21
N GLN A 250 -19.13 3.79 -4.87
CA GLN A 250 -18.02 3.69 -3.94
C GLN A 250 -18.48 3.19 -2.57
N ALA A 251 -19.59 3.73 -2.06
CA ALA A 251 -20.16 3.33 -0.77
C ALA A 251 -20.60 1.85 -0.77
N ASP A 252 -21.29 1.41 -1.82
CA ASP A 252 -21.74 0.02 -1.99
C ASP A 252 -20.56 -0.95 -2.03
N PHE A 253 -19.45 -0.56 -2.69
CA PHE A 253 -18.23 -1.36 -2.72
C PHE A 253 -17.67 -1.58 -1.30
N TYR A 254 -17.52 -0.53 -0.50
CA TYR A 254 -17.04 -0.67 0.88
C TYR A 254 -17.96 -1.50 1.76
N MET A 255 -19.29 -1.36 1.59
CA MET A 255 -20.26 -2.19 2.32
C MET A 255 -20.11 -3.67 2.00
N ASP A 256 -20.01 -4.05 0.73
CA ASP A 256 -19.84 -5.44 0.31
C ASP A 256 -18.50 -6.01 0.81
N MET A 257 -17.41 -5.28 0.60
CA MET A 257 -16.08 -5.66 1.08
C MET A 257 -16.07 -5.97 2.59
N PHE A 258 -16.60 -5.07 3.40
CA PHE A 258 -16.63 -5.24 4.85
C PHE A 258 -17.60 -6.34 5.31
N ASP A 259 -18.77 -6.47 4.67
CA ASP A 259 -19.68 -7.57 4.97
C ASP A 259 -19.02 -8.94 4.73
N LYS A 260 -18.35 -9.14 3.60
CA LYS A 260 -17.75 -10.41 3.24
C LYS A 260 -16.50 -10.71 4.09
N THR A 261 -15.62 -9.73 4.26
CA THR A 261 -14.37 -9.93 5.01
C THR A 261 -14.58 -10.09 6.51
N SER A 262 -15.60 -9.47 7.11
CA SER A 262 -15.93 -9.61 8.53
C SER A 262 -16.28 -11.04 8.94
N ARG A 263 -16.68 -11.88 7.99
CA ARG A 263 -17.00 -13.30 8.19
C ARG A 263 -15.74 -14.20 8.12
N ARG A 264 -14.59 -13.65 7.79
CA ARG A 264 -13.31 -14.37 7.59
C ARG A 264 -12.33 -13.98 8.69
N GLN A 265 -12.25 -14.78 9.75
CA GLN A 265 -11.39 -14.50 10.92
C GLN A 265 -9.90 -14.40 10.58
N TRP A 266 -9.47 -14.98 9.45
CA TRP A 266 -8.09 -14.90 8.98
C TRP A 266 -7.75 -13.53 8.35
N VAL A 267 -8.74 -12.72 7.95
CA VAL A 267 -8.52 -11.34 7.48
C VAL A 267 -8.31 -10.43 8.69
N GLN A 268 -7.08 -9.95 8.86
CA GLN A 268 -6.67 -9.15 10.02
C GLN A 268 -6.62 -7.64 9.73
N GLY A 269 -7.33 -7.17 8.73
CA GLY A 269 -7.52 -5.75 8.49
C GLY A 269 -7.22 -5.25 7.09
N PHE A 270 -7.11 -3.93 7.01
CA PHE A 270 -6.96 -3.18 5.76
C PHE A 270 -5.99 -2.00 5.91
N GLY A 271 -5.24 -1.72 4.82
CA GLY A 271 -4.68 -0.42 4.52
C GLY A 271 -5.49 0.19 3.38
N LEU A 272 -6.57 0.88 3.66
CA LEU A 272 -7.46 1.40 2.62
C LEU A 272 -6.73 2.41 1.72
N TRP A 273 -7.00 2.36 0.44
CA TRP A 273 -6.47 3.26 -0.58
C TRP A 273 -7.53 4.31 -0.91
N ASP A 274 -7.27 5.62 -0.73
CA ASP A 274 -6.18 6.22 0.02
C ASP A 274 -6.70 7.46 0.78
N TRP A 275 -5.93 7.94 1.74
CA TRP A 275 -6.20 9.23 2.41
C TRP A 275 -5.11 10.23 2.02
N ARG A 276 -5.53 11.34 1.41
CA ARG A 276 -4.61 12.33 0.87
C ARG A 276 -3.97 13.18 1.98
N HIS A 277 -2.67 13.44 1.85
CA HIS A 277 -1.96 14.36 2.75
C HIS A 277 -2.43 15.82 2.59
N LEU A 278 -2.90 16.19 1.41
CA LEU A 278 -3.60 17.43 1.14
C LEU A 278 -5.02 17.10 0.69
N LEU A 279 -5.98 17.40 1.53
CA LEU A 279 -7.40 17.12 1.26
C LEU A 279 -7.98 18.20 0.33
N HIS A 280 -8.96 17.80 -0.48
CA HIS A 280 -9.81 18.76 -1.19
C HIS A 280 -10.74 19.50 -0.19
N GLU A 281 -11.37 20.58 -0.61
CA GLU A 281 -12.41 21.21 0.19
C GLU A 281 -13.58 20.22 0.39
N GLU A 282 -14.09 20.10 1.62
CA GLU A 282 -15.14 19.12 1.93
C GLU A 282 -16.41 19.33 1.08
N ALA A 283 -16.72 20.59 0.73
CA ALA A 283 -17.84 20.91 -0.14
C ALA A 283 -17.69 20.37 -1.57
N ASP A 284 -16.46 20.13 -2.02
CA ASP A 284 -16.16 19.61 -3.35
C ASP A 284 -16.18 18.07 -3.41
N ALA A 285 -16.37 17.40 -2.29
CA ALA A 285 -16.44 15.94 -2.22
C ALA A 285 -17.50 15.33 -3.17
N VAL A 286 -18.59 16.07 -3.39
CA VAL A 286 -19.68 15.67 -4.30
C VAL A 286 -19.26 15.64 -5.77
N ASN A 287 -18.20 16.33 -6.13
CA ASN A 287 -17.63 16.41 -7.48
C ASN A 287 -16.34 15.60 -7.63
N ASN A 288 -15.81 15.06 -6.52
CA ASN A 288 -14.57 14.30 -6.53
C ASN A 288 -14.86 12.86 -6.94
N ASP A 289 -14.19 12.38 -7.97
CA ASP A 289 -14.42 11.08 -8.61
C ASP A 289 -13.31 10.04 -8.32
N ASP A 290 -12.30 10.42 -7.51
CA ASP A 290 -11.16 9.56 -7.19
C ASP A 290 -11.40 8.62 -5.99
N TYR A 291 -10.32 7.97 -5.52
CA TYR A 291 -10.35 7.03 -4.38
C TYR A 291 -10.62 7.69 -3.03
N SER A 292 -10.39 9.01 -2.90
CA SER A 292 -10.62 9.70 -1.64
C SER A 292 -12.03 9.45 -1.13
N VAL A 293 -12.14 9.15 0.16
CA VAL A 293 -13.43 8.96 0.84
C VAL A 293 -13.82 10.19 1.67
N TYR A 294 -12.92 11.18 1.78
CA TYR A 294 -13.13 12.37 2.60
C TYR A 294 -14.36 13.16 2.14
N GLY A 295 -15.30 13.39 3.08
CA GLY A 295 -16.56 14.08 2.80
C GLY A 295 -17.60 13.28 2.00
N LYS A 296 -17.31 12.00 1.68
CA LYS A 296 -18.22 11.14 0.88
C LYS A 296 -18.98 10.13 1.75
N PRO A 297 -20.08 9.53 1.27
CA PRO A 297 -20.83 8.51 2.02
C PRO A 297 -19.98 7.32 2.48
N ALA A 298 -18.97 6.92 1.70
CA ALA A 298 -18.05 5.84 2.04
C ALA A 298 -17.28 6.11 3.35
N GLU A 299 -16.94 7.36 3.66
CA GLU A 299 -16.28 7.74 4.91
C GLU A 299 -17.06 7.27 6.14
N LYS A 300 -18.39 7.48 6.14
CA LYS A 300 -19.27 7.06 7.23
C LYS A 300 -19.32 5.54 7.38
N ILE A 301 -19.38 4.82 6.26
CA ILE A 301 -19.39 3.34 6.26
C ILE A 301 -18.10 2.80 6.86
N ILE A 302 -16.96 3.36 6.48
CA ILE A 302 -15.65 2.99 7.02
C ILE A 302 -15.61 3.28 8.53
N LYS A 303 -16.06 4.47 8.97
CA LYS A 303 -16.12 4.82 10.37
C LYS A 303 -16.96 3.82 11.16
N GLU A 304 -18.16 3.53 10.70
CA GLU A 304 -19.06 2.58 11.37
C GLU A 304 -18.45 1.19 11.48
N PHE A 305 -17.65 0.77 10.51
CA PHE A 305 -16.93 -0.50 10.56
C PHE A 305 -15.74 -0.45 11.52
N TYR A 306 -14.95 0.61 11.50
CA TYR A 306 -13.72 0.71 12.29
C TYR A 306 -13.95 0.97 13.79
N ILE A 307 -15.06 1.59 14.19
CA ILE A 307 -15.37 1.85 15.61
C ILE A 307 -16.06 0.69 16.32
N LYS A 308 -16.49 -0.36 15.57
CA LYS A 308 -16.99 -1.61 16.15
C LYS A 308 -15.85 -2.42 16.75
#